data_7a7b10a1317ee9a4db535b262192319a
#
_entry.id   7a7b10a1317ee9a4db535b262192319a
#
_cell.length_a   1.000
_cell.length_b   1.000
_cell.length_c   1.000
_cell.angle_alpha   90.00
_cell.angle_beta   90.00
_cell.angle_gamma   90.00
#
_symmetry.space_group_name_H-M   'P 1'
#
loop_
_entity.id
_entity.type
_entity.pdbx_description
1 polymer ?
#
loop_
_entity_poly.entity_id
_entity_poly.type
_entity_poly.pdbx_seq_one_letter_code
_entity_poly.pdbx_strand_id
1 'polypeptide(L)'
;MPARTLSPDVEFKRSLVRSIHHKMHAERLSVSALAQRIGTGRTAVRRILDANNTSITFRSMSRAANAVGLKIKLVAEPMTPAELGKLAAQLAKSKNSHQTRELAGKITEGFYASA
;
A
#
# COMPACT_ATOMS: atom_id res chain seq x y z
N MET A 1 -13.71 -21.17 1.52
CA MET A 1 -12.48 -20.81 0.83
C MET A 1 -11.50 -20.17 1.79
N PRO A 2 -10.28 -20.67 1.90
CA PRO A 2 -9.35 -20.03 2.81
C PRO A 2 -9.12 -18.59 2.36
N ALA A 3 -9.16 -17.68 3.30
CA ALA A 3 -8.88 -16.29 3.04
C ALA A 3 -7.45 -16.18 2.47
N ARG A 4 -7.34 -15.66 1.28
CA ARG A 4 -6.02 -15.36 0.74
C ARG A 4 -5.43 -14.22 1.56
N THR A 5 -4.25 -14.45 2.10
CA THR A 5 -3.49 -13.39 2.71
C THR A 5 -3.04 -12.46 1.59
N LEU A 6 -3.62 -11.26 1.54
CA LEU A 6 -3.21 -10.25 0.59
C LEU A 6 -1.85 -9.69 1.02
N SER A 7 -1.03 -9.28 0.06
CA SER A 7 0.20 -8.58 0.38
C SER A 7 -0.11 -7.25 1.08
N PRO A 8 0.77 -6.77 1.96
CA PRO A 8 0.52 -5.54 2.73
C PRO A 8 0.20 -4.32 1.87
N ASP A 9 0.81 -4.19 0.70
CA ASP A 9 0.56 -3.09 -0.22
C ASP A 9 -0.86 -3.15 -0.80
N VAL A 10 -1.34 -4.34 -1.13
CA VAL A 10 -2.70 -4.55 -1.64
C VAL A 10 -3.73 -4.27 -0.54
N GLU A 11 -3.51 -4.79 0.66
CA GLU A 11 -4.40 -4.55 1.80
C GLU A 11 -4.48 -3.06 2.14
N PHE A 12 -3.33 -2.39 2.18
CA PHE A 12 -3.26 -0.97 2.43
C PHE A 12 -4.03 -0.19 1.37
N LYS A 13 -3.80 -0.50 0.10
CA LYS A 13 -4.45 0.20 -1.01
C LYS A 13 -5.98 0.02 -0.97
N ARG A 14 -6.45 -1.19 -0.72
CA ARG A 14 -7.90 -1.46 -0.58
C ARG A 14 -8.52 -0.68 0.57
N SER A 15 -7.86 -0.68 1.72
CA SER A 15 -8.33 0.03 2.89
C SER A 15 -8.37 1.54 2.64
N LEU A 16 -7.32 2.08 2.03
CA LEU A 16 -7.23 3.50 1.71
C LEU A 16 -8.34 3.92 0.73
N VAL A 17 -8.50 3.17 -0.36
CA VAL A 17 -9.52 3.46 -1.37
C VAL A 17 -10.91 3.43 -0.77
N ARG A 18 -11.19 2.43 0.07
CA ARG A 18 -12.48 2.34 0.77
C ARG A 18 -12.73 3.56 1.64
N SER A 19 -11.71 3.99 2.40
CA SER A 19 -11.83 5.14 3.29
C SER A 19 -12.05 6.43 2.50
N ILE A 20 -11.34 6.60 1.39
CA ILE A 20 -11.49 7.78 0.53
C ILE A 20 -12.90 7.80 -0.10
N HIS A 21 -13.34 6.67 -0.64
CA HIS A 21 -14.69 6.58 -1.23
C HIS A 21 -15.79 6.87 -0.20
N HIS A 22 -15.63 6.37 1.02
CA HIS A 22 -16.58 6.64 2.08
C HIS A 22 -16.68 8.15 2.37
N LYS A 23 -15.55 8.83 2.46
CA LYS A 23 -15.52 10.27 2.67
C LYS A 23 -16.08 11.04 1.48
N MET A 24 -15.73 10.63 0.26
CA MET A 24 -16.26 11.25 -0.96
C MET A 24 -17.79 11.14 -0.99
N HIS A 25 -18.31 9.96 -0.68
CA HIS A 25 -19.75 9.73 -0.65
C HIS A 25 -20.44 10.59 0.42
N ALA A 26 -19.87 10.66 1.60
CA ALA A 26 -20.42 11.46 2.70
C ALA A 26 -20.44 12.95 2.36
N GLU A 27 -19.46 13.45 1.64
CA GLU A 27 -19.35 14.85 1.23
C GLU A 27 -19.95 15.12 -0.14
N ARG A 28 -20.47 14.12 -0.81
CA ARG A 28 -20.98 14.21 -2.19
C ARG A 28 -19.93 14.77 -3.14
N LEU A 29 -18.69 14.31 -2.98
CA LEU A 29 -17.56 14.78 -3.76
C LEU A 29 -17.36 13.89 -4.99
N SER A 30 -17.34 14.49 -6.18
CA SER A 30 -17.08 13.77 -7.42
C SER A 30 -15.58 13.57 -7.65
N VAL A 31 -15.24 12.66 -8.58
CA VAL A 31 -13.86 12.47 -9.01
C VAL A 31 -13.26 13.77 -9.55
N SER A 32 -14.05 14.53 -10.33
CA SER A 32 -13.62 15.82 -10.87
C SER A 32 -13.32 16.83 -9.77
N ALA A 33 -14.18 16.90 -8.76
CA ALA A 33 -13.98 17.80 -7.63
C ALA A 33 -12.76 17.41 -6.81
N LEU A 34 -12.55 16.12 -6.60
CA LEU A 34 -11.36 15.62 -5.91
C LEU A 34 -10.09 15.96 -6.70
N ALA A 35 -10.13 15.79 -8.03
CA ALA A 35 -9.02 16.13 -8.89
C ALA A 35 -8.65 17.62 -8.77
N GLN A 36 -9.64 18.48 -8.69
CA GLN A 36 -9.43 19.92 -8.50
C GLN A 36 -8.78 20.21 -7.14
N ARG A 37 -9.25 19.56 -6.07
CA ARG A 37 -8.66 19.74 -4.73
C ARG A 37 -7.20 19.32 -4.67
N ILE A 38 -6.86 18.23 -5.37
CA ILE A 38 -5.48 17.72 -5.42
C ILE A 38 -4.61 18.54 -6.38
N GLY A 39 -5.21 19.19 -7.38
CA GLY A 39 -4.49 19.89 -8.42
C GLY A 39 -3.98 18.97 -9.53
N THR A 40 -4.77 17.97 -9.89
CA THR A 40 -4.42 16.97 -10.89
C THR A 40 -5.62 16.65 -11.79
N GLY A 41 -5.43 15.77 -12.77
CA GLY A 41 -6.48 15.33 -13.67
C GLY A 41 -7.29 14.15 -13.13
N ARG A 42 -8.46 13.94 -13.72
CA ARG A 42 -9.35 12.83 -13.35
C ARG A 42 -8.70 11.46 -13.54
N THR A 43 -7.89 11.30 -14.57
CA THR A 43 -7.19 10.03 -14.83
C THR A 43 -6.26 9.68 -13.69
N ALA A 44 -5.52 10.65 -13.17
CA ALA A 44 -4.63 10.43 -12.03
C ALA A 44 -5.43 10.05 -10.79
N VAL A 45 -6.56 10.70 -10.54
CA VAL A 45 -7.43 10.35 -9.40
C VAL A 45 -7.98 8.94 -9.53
N ARG A 46 -8.41 8.55 -10.73
CA ARG A 46 -8.91 7.20 -10.96
C ARG A 46 -7.85 6.14 -10.69
N ARG A 47 -6.60 6.40 -11.02
CA ARG A 47 -5.47 5.51 -10.70
C ARG A 47 -5.27 5.41 -9.19
N ILE A 48 -5.36 6.52 -8.48
CA ILE A 48 -5.24 6.55 -7.02
C ILE A 48 -6.38 5.72 -6.40
N LEU A 49 -7.58 5.83 -6.92
CA LEU A 49 -8.77 5.15 -6.41
C LEU A 49 -8.92 3.71 -6.92
N ASP A 50 -8.01 3.23 -7.76
CA ASP A 50 -8.01 1.85 -8.22
C ASP A 50 -7.32 0.97 -7.16
N ALA A 51 -8.12 0.17 -6.48
CA ALA A 51 -7.63 -0.71 -5.42
C ALA A 51 -6.62 -1.75 -5.91
N ASN A 52 -6.64 -2.07 -7.20
CA ASN A 52 -5.72 -3.03 -7.80
C ASN A 52 -4.40 -2.41 -8.26
N ASN A 53 -4.32 -1.08 -8.29
CA ASN A 53 -3.11 -0.38 -8.71
C ASN A 53 -2.27 -0.02 -7.50
N THR A 54 -1.20 -0.77 -7.26
CA THR A 54 -0.28 -0.56 -6.14
C THR A 54 0.98 0.21 -6.53
N SER A 55 1.05 0.69 -7.78
CA SER A 55 2.21 1.46 -8.26
C SER A 55 2.10 2.96 -8.00
N ILE A 56 1.08 3.40 -7.30
CA ILE A 56 0.90 4.80 -6.93
C ILE A 56 1.83 5.16 -5.77
N THR A 57 2.47 6.31 -5.86
CA THR A 57 3.39 6.77 -4.82
C THR A 57 2.64 7.08 -3.52
N PHE A 58 3.33 6.93 -2.39
CA PHE A 58 2.79 7.32 -1.09
C PHE A 58 2.39 8.81 -1.08
N ARG A 59 3.18 9.64 -1.72
CA ARG A 59 2.88 11.08 -1.81
C ARG A 59 1.54 11.34 -2.49
N SER A 60 1.27 10.67 -3.61
CA SER A 60 0.00 10.82 -4.33
C SER A 60 -1.17 10.32 -3.50
N MET A 61 -1.02 9.17 -2.85
CA MET A 61 -2.05 8.63 -1.98
C MET A 61 -2.32 9.55 -0.78
N SER A 62 -1.27 10.10 -0.20
CA SER A 62 -1.37 11.02 0.93
C SER A 62 -2.11 12.30 0.54
N ARG A 63 -1.82 12.85 -0.64
CA ARG A 63 -2.51 14.03 -1.16
C ARG A 63 -4.01 13.79 -1.33
N ALA A 64 -4.37 12.63 -1.90
CA ALA A 64 -5.77 12.28 -2.09
C ALA A 64 -6.49 12.11 -0.74
N ALA A 65 -5.85 11.46 0.21
CA ALA A 65 -6.40 11.28 1.56
C ALA A 65 -6.59 12.63 2.25
N ASN A 66 -5.59 13.50 2.20
CA ASN A 66 -5.67 14.83 2.82
C ASN A 66 -6.78 15.68 2.21
N ALA A 67 -7.01 15.55 0.90
CA ALA A 67 -8.05 16.31 0.20
C ALA A 67 -9.46 15.96 0.69
N VAL A 68 -9.65 14.79 1.28
CA VAL A 68 -10.95 14.38 1.88
C VAL A 68 -10.90 14.38 3.40
N GLY A 69 -9.90 15.01 4.01
CA GLY A 69 -9.79 15.12 5.45
C GLY A 69 -9.25 13.88 6.15
N LEU A 70 -8.61 12.98 5.42
CA LEU A 70 -7.97 11.80 5.98
C LEU A 70 -6.46 12.01 6.10
N LYS A 71 -5.86 11.36 7.07
CA LYS A 71 -4.43 11.38 7.28
C LYS A 71 -3.90 9.95 7.22
N ILE A 72 -2.91 9.71 6.38
CA ILE A 72 -2.24 8.41 6.32
C ILE A 72 -1.14 8.40 7.37
N LYS A 73 -1.14 7.37 8.20
CA LYS A 73 -0.10 7.16 9.18
C LYS A 73 0.61 5.86 8.86
N LEU A 74 1.92 5.93 8.64
CA LEU A 74 2.76 4.77 8.40
C LEU A 74 3.53 4.42 9.65
N VAL A 75 3.49 3.15 10.03
CA VAL A 75 4.22 2.64 11.18
C VAL A 75 5.07 1.47 10.71
N ALA A 76 6.37 1.55 10.96
CA ALA A 76 7.27 0.43 10.76
C ALA A 76 7.47 -0.24 12.10
N GLU A 77 7.12 -1.52 12.18
CA GLU A 77 7.24 -2.31 13.41
C GLU A 77 8.23 -3.43 13.19
N PRO A 78 9.03 -3.78 14.22
CA PRO A 78 9.87 -4.97 14.14
C PRO A 78 9.04 -6.21 13.89
N MET A 79 9.51 -7.08 13.02
CA MET A 79 8.86 -8.36 12.78
C MET A 79 8.98 -9.26 14.00
N THR A 80 7.93 -10.04 14.28
CA THR A 80 8.00 -11.08 15.26
C THR A 80 8.85 -12.25 14.75
N PRO A 81 9.37 -13.14 15.63
CA PRO A 81 10.08 -14.34 15.18
C PRO A 81 9.25 -15.20 14.23
N ALA A 82 7.93 -15.29 14.44
CA ALA A 82 7.04 -16.05 13.58
C ALA A 82 6.98 -15.44 12.16
N GLU A 83 6.91 -14.13 12.06
CA GLU A 83 6.89 -13.42 10.77
C GLU A 83 8.22 -13.59 10.05
N LEU A 84 9.35 -13.47 10.75
CA LEU A 84 10.68 -13.70 10.19
C LEU A 84 10.83 -15.14 9.70
N GLY A 85 10.30 -16.11 10.46
CA GLY A 85 10.31 -17.51 10.06
C GLY A 85 9.53 -17.75 8.78
N LYS A 86 8.37 -17.14 8.63
CA LYS A 86 7.58 -17.24 7.39
C LYS A 86 8.32 -16.67 6.19
N LEU A 87 8.98 -15.54 6.35
CA LEU A 87 9.76 -14.92 5.28
C LEU A 87 10.94 -15.79 4.89
N ALA A 88 11.65 -16.35 5.85
CA ALA A 88 12.75 -17.29 5.61
C ALA A 88 12.28 -18.55 4.89
N ALA A 89 11.09 -19.06 5.24
CA ALA A 89 10.49 -20.22 4.57
C ALA A 89 10.15 -19.91 3.11
N GLN A 90 9.69 -18.70 2.82
CA GLN A 90 9.43 -18.25 1.45
C GLN A 90 10.72 -18.23 0.63
N LEU A 91 11.81 -17.76 1.21
CA LEU A 91 13.14 -17.79 0.58
C LEU A 91 13.58 -19.21 0.27
N ALA A 92 13.43 -20.12 1.22
CA ALA A 92 13.81 -21.52 1.05
C ALA A 92 13.00 -22.22 -0.04
N LYS A 93 11.75 -21.82 -0.25
CA LYS A 93 10.88 -22.37 -1.29
C LYS A 93 11.09 -21.74 -2.65
N SER A 94 11.80 -20.62 -2.75
CA SER A 94 12.04 -19.95 -4.01
C SER A 94 13.01 -20.78 -4.84
N LYS A 95 12.56 -21.21 -6.04
CA LYS A 95 13.39 -21.92 -7.00
C LYS A 95 14.04 -20.98 -8.00
N ASN A 96 13.65 -19.74 -8.01
CA ASN A 96 14.18 -18.71 -8.89
C ASN A 96 15.26 -17.93 -8.15
N SER A 97 16.50 -18.07 -8.59
CA SER A 97 17.65 -17.41 -7.95
C SER A 97 17.52 -15.90 -7.91
N HIS A 98 16.86 -15.30 -8.91
CA HIS A 98 16.64 -13.85 -8.93
C HIS A 98 15.68 -13.43 -7.83
N GLN A 99 14.55 -14.14 -7.68
CA GLN A 99 13.60 -13.88 -6.60
C GLN A 99 14.24 -14.11 -5.22
N THR A 100 15.06 -15.14 -5.10
CA THR A 100 15.78 -15.43 -3.87
C THR A 100 16.69 -14.27 -3.50
N ARG A 101 17.40 -13.70 -4.47
CA ARG A 101 18.25 -12.54 -4.24
C ARG A 101 17.48 -11.32 -3.79
N GLU A 102 16.33 -11.06 -4.41
CA GLU A 102 15.48 -9.94 -4.02
C GLU A 102 14.97 -10.09 -2.59
N LEU A 103 14.47 -11.28 -2.23
CA LEU A 103 13.99 -11.53 -0.88
C LEU A 103 15.11 -11.44 0.15
N ALA A 104 16.29 -11.96 -0.16
CA ALA A 104 17.44 -11.84 0.71
C ALA A 104 17.86 -10.39 0.91
N GLY A 105 17.82 -9.58 -0.15
CA GLY A 105 18.11 -8.15 -0.08
C GLY A 105 17.14 -7.44 0.84
N LYS A 106 15.83 -7.73 0.73
CA LYS A 106 14.80 -7.14 1.60
C LYS A 106 15.01 -7.51 3.06
N ILE A 107 15.36 -8.75 3.36
CA ILE A 107 15.65 -9.19 4.73
C ILE A 107 16.85 -8.42 5.29
N THR A 108 17.91 -8.33 4.51
CA THR A 108 19.14 -7.62 4.90
C THR A 108 18.87 -6.14 5.16
N GLU A 109 18.14 -5.49 4.28
CA GLU A 109 17.75 -4.10 4.45
C GLU A 109 16.92 -3.91 5.72
N GLY A 110 16.00 -4.82 6.00
CA GLY A 110 15.19 -4.78 7.21
C GLY A 110 16.04 -4.83 8.46
N PHE A 111 17.07 -5.69 8.51
CA PHE A 111 17.97 -5.79 9.65
C PHE A 111 18.79 -4.52 9.83
N TYR A 112 19.34 -3.98 8.75
CA TYR A 112 20.17 -2.77 8.84
C TYR A 112 19.32 -1.52 9.12
N ALA A 113 18.12 -1.45 8.59
CA ALA A 113 17.23 -0.32 8.84
C ALA A 113 16.74 -0.26 10.29
N SER A 114 16.71 -1.40 10.99
CA SER A 114 16.29 -1.44 12.40
C SER A 114 17.44 -1.22 13.38
N ALA A 115 18.64 -1.16 12.88
CA ALA A 115 19.80 -0.81 13.69
C ALA A 115 19.93 0.71 13.78
#